data_e55bf2b17e56ab18bb98d561e107eda0
#
_entry.id   e55bf2b17e56ab18bb98d561e107eda0
#
_cell.length_a   1.000
_cell.length_b   1.000
_cell.length_c   1.000
_cell.angle_alpha   90.00
_cell.angle_beta   90.00
_cell.angle_gamma   90.00
#
_symmetry.space_group_name_H-M   'P 1'
#
loop_
_entity.id
_entity.type
_entity.pdbx_description
1 polymer ?
#
loop_
_entity_poly.entity_id
_entity_poly.type
_entity_poly.pdbx_seq_one_letter_code
_entity_poly.pdbx_strand_id
1 'polypeptide(L)'
;MNRWLNAVVRAYNDNFSSDNKVVWEVGSRDGIDGFEVALRIGATDPSNLYFVEANPNQSAKIKELFPDSHVFDIAVSNFEGAAEFAVFGRNNGIDMGTVGCSSLNTHWLDNDMSLDPTITKEIIEVRVTKLANLVEESGVQAIDVMLIDVEGLSYEVLQGLGEHINKVKVIELETEVNSSTDQVVAYLTNRGFELYERVDRWTGFPDLVFINKGK
;
A
#
# COMPACT_ATOMS: atom_id res chain seq x y z
N MET A 1 17.12 4.54 -9.74
CA MET A 1 15.87 4.05 -10.38
C MET A 1 15.28 2.99 -9.46
N ASN A 2 14.06 3.13 -9.03
CA ASN A 2 13.43 2.29 -8.02
C ASN A 2 13.22 0.85 -8.57
N ARG A 3 13.90 -0.15 -7.97
CA ARG A 3 13.95 -1.51 -8.52
C ARG A 3 12.59 -2.22 -8.44
N TRP A 4 11.87 -2.01 -7.33
CA TRP A 4 10.58 -2.66 -7.12
C TRP A 4 9.49 -2.08 -8.05
N LEU A 5 9.46 -0.75 -8.28
CA LEU A 5 8.57 -0.16 -9.30
C LEU A 5 8.81 -0.76 -10.68
N ASN A 6 10.09 -0.99 -11.05
CA ASN A 6 10.41 -1.66 -12.31
C ASN A 6 9.87 -3.09 -12.36
N ALA A 7 9.93 -3.84 -11.24
CA ALA A 7 9.39 -5.19 -11.17
C ALA A 7 7.87 -5.19 -11.35
N VAL A 8 7.15 -4.28 -10.70
CA VAL A 8 5.68 -4.10 -10.85
C VAL A 8 5.30 -3.82 -12.30
N VAL A 9 5.98 -2.84 -12.92
CA VAL A 9 5.70 -2.44 -14.31
C VAL A 9 5.96 -3.59 -15.28
N ARG A 10 7.06 -4.35 -15.10
CA ARG A 10 7.33 -5.56 -15.90
C ARG A 10 6.27 -6.62 -15.67
N ALA A 11 5.94 -6.91 -14.40
CA ALA A 11 4.92 -7.91 -14.05
C ALA A 11 3.60 -7.62 -14.77
N TYR A 12 3.18 -6.36 -14.82
CA TYR A 12 1.97 -5.98 -15.55
C TYR A 12 2.15 -6.10 -17.07
N ASN A 13 3.15 -5.43 -17.64
CA ASN A 13 3.29 -5.32 -19.09
C ASN A 13 3.61 -6.66 -19.78
N ASP A 14 4.29 -7.58 -19.09
CA ASP A 14 4.64 -8.91 -19.63
C ASP A 14 3.44 -9.89 -19.59
N ASN A 15 2.45 -9.66 -18.71
CA ASN A 15 1.37 -10.63 -18.46
C ASN A 15 -0.03 -10.10 -18.77
N PHE A 16 -0.25 -8.78 -18.79
CA PHE A 16 -1.58 -8.19 -18.87
C PHE A 16 -1.65 -7.03 -19.85
N SER A 17 -2.86 -6.78 -20.34
CA SER A 17 -3.23 -5.57 -21.07
C SER A 17 -4.68 -5.24 -20.80
N SER A 18 -5.02 -3.97 -20.67
CA SER A 18 -6.39 -3.47 -20.60
C SER A 18 -6.44 -2.06 -21.15
N ASP A 19 -7.60 -1.68 -21.70
CA ASP A 19 -7.80 -0.33 -22.24
C ASP A 19 -8.00 0.68 -21.11
N ASN A 20 -8.73 0.28 -20.06
CA ASN A 20 -9.00 1.11 -18.88
C ASN A 20 -8.30 0.51 -17.66
N LYS A 21 -7.14 1.05 -17.32
CA LYS A 21 -6.27 0.52 -16.26
C LYS A 21 -6.56 1.22 -14.93
N VAL A 22 -6.73 0.43 -13.88
CA VAL A 22 -7.03 0.87 -12.51
C VAL A 22 -5.85 0.56 -11.60
N VAL A 23 -5.39 1.59 -10.86
CA VAL A 23 -4.27 1.46 -9.92
C VAL A 23 -4.74 1.86 -8.52
N TRP A 24 -4.44 1.01 -7.55
CA TRP A 24 -4.65 1.25 -6.13
C TRP A 24 -3.32 1.32 -5.41
N GLU A 25 -3.16 2.30 -4.52
CA GLU A 25 -2.05 2.41 -3.59
C GLU A 25 -2.60 2.51 -2.16
N VAL A 26 -2.19 1.59 -1.32
CA VAL A 26 -2.65 1.42 0.07
C VAL A 26 -1.48 1.67 1.00
N GLY A 27 -1.58 2.69 1.86
CA GLY A 27 -0.46 3.30 2.57
C GLY A 27 0.24 4.31 1.65
N SER A 28 -0.53 5.20 1.03
CA SER A 28 -0.06 5.97 -0.13
C SER A 28 0.91 7.08 0.21
N ARG A 29 1.05 7.47 1.46
CA ARG A 29 1.92 8.56 1.90
C ARG A 29 1.74 9.86 1.09
N ASP A 30 2.38 9.98 -0.08
CA ASP A 30 2.28 11.14 -0.97
C ASP A 30 1.67 10.80 -2.36
N GLY A 31 1.33 9.54 -2.61
CA GLY A 31 0.69 9.06 -3.84
C GLY A 31 1.62 8.98 -5.06
N ILE A 32 2.92 9.25 -4.89
CA ILE A 32 3.85 9.36 -6.03
C ILE A 32 4.16 8.00 -6.64
N ASP A 33 4.29 6.95 -5.83
CA ASP A 33 4.65 5.62 -6.31
C ASP A 33 3.52 5.01 -7.14
N GLY A 34 2.27 5.10 -6.70
CA GLY A 34 1.10 4.67 -7.46
C GLY A 34 0.92 5.46 -8.75
N PHE A 35 1.14 6.79 -8.70
CA PHE A 35 1.11 7.63 -9.88
C PHE A 35 2.22 7.27 -10.89
N GLU A 36 3.46 7.01 -10.43
CA GLU A 36 4.56 6.58 -11.30
C GLU A 36 4.26 5.23 -11.97
N VAL A 37 3.73 4.25 -11.21
CA VAL A 37 3.28 2.97 -11.78
C VAL A 37 2.22 3.20 -12.83
N ALA A 38 1.19 4.01 -12.54
CA ALA A 38 0.10 4.31 -13.46
C ALA A 38 0.60 4.87 -14.78
N LEU A 39 1.47 5.89 -14.72
CA LEU A 39 2.08 6.47 -15.93
C LEU A 39 2.81 5.43 -16.75
N ARG A 40 3.60 4.56 -16.11
CA ARG A 40 4.48 3.60 -16.78
C ARG A 40 3.75 2.41 -17.37
N ILE A 41 2.59 2.04 -16.84
CA ILE A 41 1.72 1.02 -17.45
C ILE A 41 0.73 1.65 -18.45
N GLY A 42 0.67 2.98 -18.56
CA GLY A 42 -0.24 3.70 -19.44
C GLY A 42 -1.67 3.84 -18.90
N ALA A 43 -1.84 3.92 -17.59
CA ALA A 43 -3.08 4.34 -16.93
C ALA A 43 -3.11 5.87 -16.94
N THR A 44 -3.77 6.46 -17.93
CA THR A 44 -3.72 7.91 -18.18
C THR A 44 -4.92 8.68 -17.65
N ASP A 45 -5.96 7.98 -17.19
CA ASP A 45 -7.13 8.59 -16.59
C ASP A 45 -6.96 8.70 -15.07
N PRO A 46 -6.85 9.92 -14.50
CA PRO A 46 -6.69 10.10 -13.07
C PRO A 46 -7.84 9.52 -12.23
N SER A 47 -9.06 9.45 -12.79
CA SER A 47 -10.21 8.85 -12.10
C SER A 47 -10.10 7.34 -11.87
N ASN A 48 -9.07 6.70 -12.43
CA ASN A 48 -8.73 5.30 -12.19
C ASN A 48 -7.61 5.11 -11.14
N LEU A 49 -7.19 6.20 -10.47
CA LEU A 49 -6.23 6.16 -9.38
C LEU A 49 -6.96 6.22 -8.04
N TYR A 50 -6.64 5.27 -7.19
CA TYR A 50 -7.22 5.10 -5.87
C TYR A 50 -6.11 5.08 -4.81
N PHE A 51 -6.19 6.02 -3.87
CA PHE A 51 -5.24 6.17 -2.78
C PHE A 51 -5.92 5.92 -1.44
N VAL A 52 -5.31 5.12 -0.59
CA VAL A 52 -5.76 4.89 0.79
C VAL A 52 -4.66 5.34 1.74
N GLU A 53 -4.95 6.37 2.54
CA GLU A 53 -3.97 6.97 3.45
C GLU A 53 -4.64 7.35 4.77
N ALA A 54 -4.11 6.81 5.88
CA ALA A 54 -4.67 7.02 7.21
C ALA A 54 -4.21 8.32 7.88
N ASN A 55 -3.02 8.82 7.50
CA ASN A 55 -2.52 10.09 8.01
C ASN A 55 -3.26 11.25 7.34
N PRO A 56 -4.08 12.04 8.08
CA PRO A 56 -4.91 13.10 7.50
C PRO A 56 -4.09 14.20 6.81
N ASN A 57 -2.85 14.45 7.26
CA ASN A 57 -1.98 15.43 6.63
C ASN A 57 -1.47 14.94 5.26
N GLN A 58 -1.21 13.65 5.13
CA GLN A 58 -0.77 13.06 3.87
C GLN A 58 -1.95 12.90 2.90
N SER A 59 -3.09 12.42 3.37
CA SER A 59 -4.29 12.30 2.53
C SER A 59 -4.74 13.65 1.97
N ALA A 60 -4.60 14.74 2.75
CA ALA A 60 -4.88 16.10 2.27
C ALA A 60 -3.91 16.52 1.14
N LYS A 61 -2.63 16.19 1.26
CA LYS A 61 -1.63 16.45 0.20
C LYS A 61 -1.92 15.66 -1.08
N ILE A 62 -2.30 14.40 -0.95
CA ILE A 62 -2.68 13.58 -2.12
C ILE A 62 -3.87 14.22 -2.84
N LYS A 63 -4.90 14.66 -2.11
CA LYS A 63 -6.08 15.36 -2.69
C LYS A 63 -5.70 16.65 -3.42
N GLU A 64 -4.68 17.37 -2.93
CA GLU A 64 -4.16 18.57 -3.59
C GLU A 64 -3.35 18.23 -4.86
N LEU A 65 -2.50 17.21 -4.80
CA LEU A 65 -1.64 16.80 -5.92
C LEU A 65 -2.41 16.08 -7.04
N PHE A 66 -3.41 15.28 -6.67
CA PHE A 66 -4.20 14.44 -7.58
C PHE A 66 -5.70 14.69 -7.41
N PRO A 67 -6.20 15.90 -7.77
CA PRO A 67 -7.57 16.31 -7.46
C PRO A 67 -8.66 15.49 -8.17
N ASP A 68 -8.33 14.83 -9.27
CA ASP A 68 -9.27 14.01 -10.05
C ASP A 68 -9.19 12.51 -9.68
N SER A 69 -8.37 12.14 -8.68
CA SER A 69 -8.25 10.78 -8.16
C SER A 69 -9.20 10.50 -7.00
N HIS A 70 -9.30 9.23 -6.60
CA HIS A 70 -10.05 8.82 -5.43
C HIS A 70 -9.13 8.69 -4.22
N VAL A 71 -9.38 9.46 -3.16
CA VAL A 71 -8.57 9.44 -1.93
C VAL A 71 -9.45 9.08 -0.73
N PHE A 72 -9.16 7.93 -0.13
CA PHE A 72 -9.80 7.45 1.10
C PHE A 72 -8.93 7.83 2.31
N ASP A 73 -9.44 8.72 3.14
CA ASP A 73 -8.81 9.19 4.38
C ASP A 73 -9.20 8.24 5.53
N ILE A 74 -8.57 7.06 5.54
CA ILE A 74 -8.93 5.96 6.44
C ILE A 74 -7.80 4.92 6.48
N ALA A 75 -7.64 4.26 7.62
CA ALA A 75 -6.79 3.08 7.72
C ALA A 75 -7.53 1.83 7.24
N VAL A 76 -6.78 0.84 6.75
CA VAL A 76 -7.33 -0.46 6.36
C VAL A 76 -6.65 -1.60 7.10
N SER A 77 -7.46 -2.60 7.47
CA SER A 77 -7.01 -3.80 8.18
C SER A 77 -8.04 -4.92 8.00
N ASN A 78 -7.97 -5.97 8.83
CA ASN A 78 -8.94 -7.09 8.83
C ASN A 78 -10.17 -6.85 9.73
N PHE A 79 -10.31 -5.67 10.33
CA PHE A 79 -11.43 -5.29 11.21
C PHE A 79 -11.98 -3.91 10.85
N GLU A 80 -13.10 -3.55 11.48
CA GLU A 80 -13.74 -2.24 11.33
C GLU A 80 -13.85 -1.56 12.69
N GLY A 81 -13.76 -0.22 12.71
CA GLY A 81 -13.87 0.57 13.93
C GLY A 81 -12.96 1.78 13.96
N ALA A 82 -12.36 2.01 15.12
CA ALA A 82 -11.32 3.01 15.33
C ALA A 82 -10.12 2.36 16.02
N ALA A 83 -8.95 2.91 15.77
CA ALA A 83 -7.70 2.44 16.39
C ALA A 83 -6.70 3.59 16.56
N GLU A 84 -5.76 3.39 17.46
CA GLU A 84 -4.58 4.23 17.55
C GLU A 84 -3.70 4.05 16.31
N PHE A 85 -3.18 5.16 15.82
CA PHE A 85 -2.28 5.19 14.66
C PHE A 85 -1.07 6.06 15.01
N ALA A 86 0.12 5.51 14.86
CA ALA A 86 1.36 6.23 15.11
C ALA A 86 1.77 7.01 13.86
N VAL A 87 1.85 8.33 13.99
CA VAL A 87 2.43 9.23 12.99
C VAL A 87 3.87 9.51 13.40
N PHE A 88 4.80 9.10 12.56
CA PHE A 88 6.23 9.35 12.80
C PHE A 88 6.72 10.54 11.98
N GLY A 89 7.62 11.33 12.57
CA GLY A 89 8.23 12.49 11.96
C GLY A 89 9.63 12.75 12.52
N ARG A 90 10.25 13.84 12.13
CA ARG A 90 11.54 14.28 12.67
C ARG A 90 11.44 15.65 13.33
N ASN A 91 12.12 15.79 14.47
CA ASN A 91 12.12 17.01 15.30
C ASN A 91 13.07 18.10 14.74
N ASN A 92 12.97 18.38 13.44
CA ASN A 92 13.75 19.41 12.73
C ASN A 92 12.86 20.54 12.17
N GLY A 93 11.65 20.68 12.70
CA GLY A 93 10.67 21.69 12.26
C GLY A 93 9.93 21.31 10.98
N ILE A 94 10.08 20.07 10.52
CA ILE A 94 9.41 19.54 9.36
C ILE A 94 8.22 18.67 9.79
N ASP A 95 7.20 18.76 9.02
CA ASP A 95 5.93 18.09 9.06
C ASP A 95 5.97 16.64 9.65
N MET A 96 5.14 16.37 10.64
CA MET A 96 4.91 15.03 11.16
C MET A 96 4.43 14.13 10.01
N GLY A 97 5.01 12.94 9.89
CA GLY A 97 4.77 12.02 8.78
C GLY A 97 5.84 12.05 7.68
N THR A 98 6.90 12.85 7.84
CA THR A 98 8.01 12.92 6.86
C THR A 98 8.94 11.71 6.88
N VAL A 99 8.86 10.86 7.90
CA VAL A 99 9.67 9.62 7.98
C VAL A 99 9.12 8.51 7.06
N GLY A 100 7.84 8.61 6.69
CA GLY A 100 7.20 7.68 5.75
C GLY A 100 6.80 6.33 6.35
N CYS A 101 6.86 6.18 7.68
CA CYS A 101 6.66 4.90 8.36
C CYS A 101 5.48 4.92 9.35
N SER A 102 4.44 5.72 9.10
CA SER A 102 3.27 5.79 9.97
C SER A 102 2.44 4.49 9.91
N SER A 103 1.98 3.98 11.06
CA SER A 103 1.38 2.64 11.12
C SER A 103 0.32 2.52 12.21
N LEU A 104 -0.62 1.58 12.01
CA LEU A 104 -1.47 1.03 13.08
C LEU A 104 -0.66 0.21 14.11
N ASN A 105 0.52 -0.28 13.74
CA ASN A 105 1.47 -0.82 14.70
C ASN A 105 2.19 0.33 15.41
N THR A 106 1.63 0.79 16.51
CA THR A 106 2.13 1.96 17.25
C THR A 106 3.54 1.79 17.83
N HIS A 107 4.09 0.58 17.79
CA HIS A 107 5.44 0.24 18.24
C HIS A 107 6.44 0.03 17.09
N TRP A 108 6.03 0.28 15.85
CA TRP A 108 6.79 0.00 14.64
C TRP A 108 8.23 0.51 14.67
N LEU A 109 8.45 1.76 15.09
CA LEU A 109 9.77 2.39 15.13
C LEU A 109 10.34 2.58 16.56
N ASP A 110 9.83 1.88 17.57
CA ASP A 110 10.30 2.09 18.95
C ASP A 110 11.80 1.81 19.12
N ASN A 111 12.34 0.81 18.40
CA ASN A 111 13.77 0.52 18.40
C ASN A 111 14.58 1.62 17.68
N ASP A 112 14.11 2.08 16.54
CA ASP A 112 14.78 3.14 15.74
C ASP A 112 14.77 4.47 16.47
N MET A 113 13.68 4.82 17.16
CA MET A 113 13.59 6.00 18.03
C MET A 113 14.63 5.95 19.17
N SER A 114 14.97 4.77 19.68
CA SER A 114 16.01 4.62 20.69
C SER A 114 17.43 4.90 20.14
N LEU A 115 17.62 4.74 18.84
CA LEU A 115 18.88 4.94 18.12
C LEU A 115 18.97 6.33 17.48
N ASP A 116 17.85 6.91 17.08
CA ASP A 116 17.74 8.23 16.48
C ASP A 116 16.75 9.10 17.27
N PRO A 117 17.21 9.90 18.23
CA PRO A 117 16.34 10.75 19.06
C PRO A 117 15.69 11.92 18.29
N THR A 118 16.00 12.10 17.02
CA THR A 118 15.30 13.08 16.16
C THR A 118 13.97 12.54 15.63
N ILE A 119 13.74 11.24 15.69
CA ILE A 119 12.46 10.65 15.34
C ILE A 119 11.45 10.96 16.45
N THR A 120 10.33 11.52 16.06
CA THR A 120 9.20 11.85 16.94
C THR A 120 8.01 10.97 16.60
N LYS A 121 7.16 10.69 17.60
CA LYS A 121 5.95 9.90 17.47
C LYS A 121 4.77 10.68 18.04
N GLU A 122 3.71 10.78 17.28
CA GLU A 122 2.40 11.24 17.73
C GLU A 122 1.41 10.09 17.55
N ILE A 123 0.54 9.88 18.53
CA ILE A 123 -0.56 8.92 18.46
C ILE A 123 -1.85 9.68 18.18
N ILE A 124 -2.52 9.31 17.10
CA ILE A 124 -3.84 9.83 16.75
C ILE A 124 -4.84 8.67 16.69
N GLU A 125 -6.12 8.97 16.84
CA GLU A 125 -7.18 8.01 16.55
C GLU A 125 -7.59 8.12 15.08
N VAL A 126 -7.66 6.99 14.38
CA VAL A 126 -8.11 6.92 12.99
C VAL A 126 -9.26 5.92 12.86
N ARG A 127 -10.11 6.15 11.87
CA ARG A 127 -11.09 5.15 11.45
C ARG A 127 -10.38 4.02 10.74
N VAL A 128 -10.86 2.79 10.94
CA VAL A 128 -10.36 1.57 10.29
C VAL A 128 -11.51 0.87 9.59
N THR A 129 -11.25 0.40 8.38
CA THR A 129 -12.20 -0.44 7.63
C THR A 129 -11.48 -1.60 6.95
N LYS A 130 -12.24 -2.55 6.42
CA LYS A 130 -11.69 -3.58 5.53
C LYS A 130 -11.49 -3.00 4.13
N LEU A 131 -10.39 -3.35 3.47
CA LEU A 131 -10.13 -2.89 2.12
C LEU A 131 -11.24 -3.36 1.14
N ALA A 132 -11.88 -4.49 1.41
CA ALA A 132 -13.05 -4.97 0.67
C ALA A 132 -14.16 -3.93 0.57
N ASN A 133 -14.46 -3.20 1.67
CA ASN A 133 -15.52 -2.20 1.69
C ASN A 133 -15.23 -1.04 0.74
N LEU A 134 -13.96 -0.60 0.68
CA LEU A 134 -13.54 0.48 -0.24
C LEU A 134 -13.61 0.02 -1.70
N VAL A 135 -13.20 -1.23 -1.98
CA VAL A 135 -13.32 -1.83 -3.33
C VAL A 135 -14.78 -1.98 -3.75
N GLU A 136 -15.68 -2.31 -2.83
CA GLU A 136 -17.12 -2.34 -3.09
C GLU A 136 -17.68 -0.94 -3.35
N GLU A 137 -17.35 0.02 -2.49
CA GLU A 137 -17.77 1.42 -2.63
C GLU A 137 -17.33 2.04 -3.95
N SER A 138 -16.10 1.73 -4.40
CA SER A 138 -15.57 2.24 -5.67
C SER A 138 -16.30 1.69 -6.90
N GLY A 139 -16.95 0.53 -6.79
CA GLY A 139 -17.64 -0.15 -7.90
C GLY A 139 -16.68 -0.75 -8.94
N VAL A 140 -15.35 -0.73 -8.74
CA VAL A 140 -14.38 -1.28 -9.70
C VAL A 140 -14.55 -2.78 -9.87
N GLN A 141 -14.50 -3.24 -11.14
CA GLN A 141 -14.66 -4.64 -11.49
C GLN A 141 -13.32 -5.37 -11.61
N ALA A 142 -12.26 -4.65 -11.93
CA ALA A 142 -10.90 -5.17 -12.02
C ALA A 142 -9.90 -4.08 -11.55
N ILE A 143 -8.81 -4.52 -10.92
CA ILE A 143 -7.69 -3.69 -10.47
C ILE A 143 -6.46 -4.22 -11.18
N ASP A 144 -5.81 -3.38 -11.96
CA ASP A 144 -4.65 -3.75 -12.75
C ASP A 144 -3.40 -3.89 -11.88
N VAL A 145 -3.19 -2.92 -11.00
CA VAL A 145 -2.10 -2.96 -10.03
C VAL A 145 -2.60 -2.48 -8.66
N MET A 146 -2.24 -3.21 -7.62
CA MET A 146 -2.42 -2.83 -6.22
C MET A 146 -1.06 -2.83 -5.52
N LEU A 147 -0.67 -1.67 -4.98
CA LEU A 147 0.50 -1.49 -4.14
C LEU A 147 0.05 -1.46 -2.68
N ILE A 148 0.74 -2.17 -1.78
CA ILE A 148 0.42 -2.22 -0.35
C ILE A 148 1.69 -1.99 0.46
N ASP A 149 1.78 -0.81 1.08
CA ASP A 149 2.88 -0.42 1.96
C ASP A 149 2.30 0.20 3.25
N VAL A 150 2.01 -0.65 4.23
CA VAL A 150 1.29 -0.30 5.47
C VAL A 150 2.10 -0.61 6.73
N GLU A 151 3.41 -0.69 6.56
CA GLU A 151 4.37 -0.79 7.66
C GLU A 151 4.02 -1.91 8.65
N GLY A 152 4.25 -3.15 8.18
CA GLY A 152 4.18 -4.37 9.00
C GLY A 152 2.80 -5.03 9.08
N LEU A 153 1.76 -4.49 8.42
CA LEU A 153 0.39 -5.00 8.50
C LEU A 153 -0.18 -5.47 7.14
N SER A 154 0.68 -5.73 6.16
CA SER A 154 0.26 -6.15 4.81
C SER A 154 -0.58 -7.43 4.82
N TYR A 155 -0.32 -8.35 5.74
CA TYR A 155 -1.11 -9.57 5.87
C TYR A 155 -2.55 -9.30 6.33
N GLU A 156 -2.73 -8.40 7.31
CA GLU A 156 -4.04 -7.98 7.81
C GLU A 156 -4.83 -7.24 6.72
N VAL A 157 -4.17 -6.42 5.92
CA VAL A 157 -4.80 -5.75 4.76
C VAL A 157 -5.27 -6.78 3.74
N LEU A 158 -4.46 -7.79 3.41
CA LEU A 158 -4.88 -8.89 2.52
C LEU A 158 -6.08 -9.67 3.07
N GLN A 159 -6.09 -9.94 4.38
CA GLN A 159 -7.25 -10.57 5.03
C GLN A 159 -8.50 -9.67 4.90
N GLY A 160 -8.35 -8.36 5.09
CA GLY A 160 -9.41 -7.38 4.93
C GLY A 160 -9.92 -7.20 3.49
N LEU A 161 -9.07 -7.46 2.49
CA LEU A 161 -9.46 -7.49 1.08
C LEU A 161 -10.30 -8.74 0.74
N GLY A 162 -10.05 -9.87 1.40
CA GLY A 162 -10.82 -11.09 1.27
C GLY A 162 -10.93 -11.59 -0.17
N GLU A 163 -12.15 -11.93 -0.60
CA GLU A 163 -12.41 -12.47 -1.96
C GLU A 163 -12.25 -11.40 -3.07
N HIS A 164 -12.25 -10.10 -2.73
CA HIS A 164 -11.99 -9.03 -3.71
C HIS A 164 -10.57 -9.07 -4.28
N ILE A 165 -9.65 -9.80 -3.63
CA ILE A 165 -8.32 -10.07 -4.16
C ILE A 165 -8.38 -10.69 -5.57
N ASN A 166 -9.45 -11.43 -5.87
CA ASN A 166 -9.67 -12.01 -7.20
C ASN A 166 -9.90 -10.95 -8.30
N LYS A 167 -10.15 -9.69 -7.95
CA LYS A 167 -10.23 -8.59 -8.91
C LYS A 167 -8.85 -8.06 -9.33
N VAL A 168 -7.78 -8.38 -8.58
CA VAL A 168 -6.45 -7.80 -8.74
C VAL A 168 -5.60 -8.66 -9.68
N LYS A 169 -4.91 -8.02 -10.62
CA LYS A 169 -3.98 -8.68 -11.57
C LYS A 169 -2.56 -8.75 -11.05
N VAL A 170 -2.04 -7.62 -10.58
CA VAL A 170 -0.70 -7.52 -9.99
C VAL A 170 -0.81 -6.93 -8.59
N ILE A 171 -0.21 -7.60 -7.62
CA ILE A 171 -0.04 -7.09 -6.25
C ILE A 171 1.44 -6.93 -5.98
N GLU A 172 1.82 -5.78 -5.49
CA GLU A 172 3.10 -5.54 -4.83
C GLU A 172 2.85 -5.20 -3.37
N LEU A 173 3.72 -5.71 -2.51
CA LEU A 173 3.65 -5.38 -1.10
C LEU A 173 5.02 -5.45 -0.42
N GLU A 174 5.30 -4.48 0.47
CA GLU A 174 6.41 -4.56 1.40
C GLU A 174 6.07 -5.52 2.54
N THR A 175 7.01 -6.39 2.88
CA THR A 175 6.88 -7.33 3.99
C THR A 175 8.10 -7.29 4.90
N GLU A 176 7.95 -7.82 6.11
CA GLU A 176 9.09 -8.06 7.01
C GLU A 176 9.62 -9.49 6.85
N VAL A 177 10.96 -9.66 6.85
CA VAL A 177 11.62 -10.97 6.87
C VAL A 177 11.40 -11.62 8.24
N ASN A 178 10.23 -12.14 8.46
CA ASN A 178 9.85 -12.92 9.63
C ASN A 178 8.57 -13.70 9.27
N SER A 179 7.73 -13.95 10.23
CA SER A 179 6.49 -14.69 10.06
C SER A 179 5.52 -14.07 9.05
N SER A 180 5.55 -12.75 8.82
CA SER A 180 4.61 -12.08 7.92
C SER A 180 4.87 -12.38 6.45
N THR A 181 6.14 -12.43 6.01
CA THR A 181 6.48 -12.78 4.62
C THR A 181 5.94 -14.15 4.23
N ASP A 182 6.17 -15.17 5.06
CA ASP A 182 5.70 -16.54 4.77
C ASP A 182 4.17 -16.62 4.75
N GLN A 183 3.48 -15.89 5.65
CA GLN A 183 2.03 -15.82 5.69
C GLN A 183 1.45 -15.17 4.43
N VAL A 184 2.04 -14.05 3.98
CA VAL A 184 1.66 -13.36 2.75
C VAL A 184 1.84 -14.26 1.53
N VAL A 185 3.02 -14.89 1.40
CA VAL A 185 3.30 -15.82 0.30
C VAL A 185 2.29 -16.95 0.27
N ALA A 186 2.04 -17.61 1.41
CA ALA A 186 1.08 -18.69 1.50
C ALA A 186 -0.35 -18.22 1.18
N TYR A 187 -0.75 -17.06 1.69
CA TYR A 187 -2.08 -16.49 1.46
C TYR A 187 -2.35 -16.24 -0.03
N LEU A 188 -1.40 -15.61 -0.71
CA LEU A 188 -1.52 -15.25 -2.13
C LEU A 188 -1.43 -16.48 -3.03
N THR A 189 -0.48 -17.38 -2.77
CA THR A 189 -0.31 -18.62 -3.56
C THR A 189 -1.55 -19.50 -3.49
N ASN A 190 -2.16 -19.64 -2.31
CA ASN A 190 -3.41 -20.39 -2.15
C ASN A 190 -4.62 -19.77 -2.89
N ARG A 191 -4.50 -18.53 -3.36
CA ARG A 191 -5.51 -17.79 -4.14
C ARG A 191 -5.16 -17.64 -5.62
N GLY A 192 -4.18 -18.41 -6.10
CA GLY A 192 -3.81 -18.46 -7.51
C GLY A 192 -2.83 -17.39 -7.96
N PHE A 193 -2.21 -16.67 -7.02
CA PHE A 193 -1.12 -15.77 -7.34
C PHE A 193 0.21 -16.53 -7.41
N GLU A 194 1.07 -16.10 -8.33
CA GLU A 194 2.45 -16.57 -8.47
C GLU A 194 3.41 -15.44 -8.12
N LEU A 195 4.41 -15.72 -7.31
CA LEU A 195 5.47 -14.77 -7.02
C LEU A 195 6.28 -14.52 -8.32
N TYR A 196 6.17 -13.31 -8.84
CA TYR A 196 6.87 -12.88 -10.05
C TYR A 196 8.30 -12.45 -9.74
N GLU A 197 8.48 -11.61 -8.71
CA GLU A 197 9.80 -11.12 -8.30
C GLU A 197 9.81 -10.77 -6.81
N ARG A 198 10.96 -11.02 -6.16
CA ARG A 198 11.29 -10.51 -4.84
C ARG A 198 12.40 -9.49 -4.99
N VAL A 199 12.22 -8.30 -4.44
CA VAL A 199 13.20 -7.21 -4.46
C VAL A 199 13.62 -6.87 -3.04
N ASP A 200 14.83 -7.22 -2.66
CA ASP A 200 15.38 -6.86 -1.36
C ASP A 200 15.95 -5.42 -1.45
N ARG A 201 15.21 -4.45 -0.89
CA ARG A 201 15.62 -3.03 -0.80
C ARG A 201 16.51 -2.79 0.43
N TRP A 202 16.04 -3.27 1.57
CA TRP A 202 16.68 -3.15 2.86
C TRP A 202 16.80 -4.52 3.51
N THR A 203 17.79 -4.67 4.42
CA THR A 203 17.88 -5.90 5.19
C THR A 203 16.64 -6.06 6.04
N GLY A 204 15.83 -7.07 5.74
CA GLY A 204 14.64 -7.40 6.53
C GLY A 204 13.29 -6.91 5.95
N PHE A 205 13.29 -6.11 4.86
CA PHE A 205 12.07 -5.55 4.26
C PHE A 205 12.05 -5.76 2.74
N PRO A 206 11.70 -6.97 2.27
CA PRO A 206 11.57 -7.24 0.85
C PRO A 206 10.22 -6.75 0.31
N ASP A 207 10.26 -6.21 -0.92
CA ASP A 207 9.07 -6.05 -1.74
C ASP A 207 8.81 -7.35 -2.49
N LEU A 208 7.58 -7.81 -2.46
CA LEU A 208 7.13 -9.00 -3.17
C LEU A 208 6.13 -8.60 -4.26
N VAL A 209 6.42 -8.97 -5.49
CA VAL A 209 5.53 -8.73 -6.63
C VAL A 209 4.89 -10.04 -7.05
N PHE A 210 3.56 -10.09 -7.05
CA PHE A 210 2.78 -11.24 -7.45
C PHE A 210 1.91 -10.95 -8.66
N ILE A 211 1.68 -11.97 -9.48
CA ILE A 211 0.74 -11.94 -10.60
C ILE A 211 -0.38 -12.97 -10.39
N ASN A 212 -1.60 -12.57 -10.73
CA ASN A 212 -2.77 -13.45 -10.67
C ASN A 212 -2.84 -14.30 -11.94
N LYS A 213 -2.59 -15.60 -11.83
CA LYS A 213 -2.62 -16.54 -12.96
C LYS A 213 -4.04 -16.97 -13.39
N GLY A 214 -5.05 -16.60 -12.61
CA GLY A 214 -6.46 -16.84 -12.93
C GLY A 214 -7.11 -15.72 -13.76
N LYS A 215 -6.32 -14.74 -14.21
CA LYS A 215 -6.79 -13.56 -14.96
C LYS A 215 -6.23 -13.51 -16.37
#